data_06c1339db07a31c642cc260b606836b3
#
_entry.id   06c1339db07a31c642cc260b606836b3
#
_cell.length_a   1.000
_cell.length_b   1.000
_cell.length_c   1.000
_cell.angle_alpha   90.00
_cell.angle_beta   90.00
_cell.angle_gamma   90.00
#
_symmetry.space_group_name_H-M   'P 1'
#
loop_
_entity.id
_entity.type
_entity.pdbx_description
1 polymer ?
#
loop_
_entity_poly.entity_id
_entity_poly.type
_entity_poly.pdbx_seq_one_letter_code
_entity_poly.pdbx_strand_id
1 'polypeptide(L)'
;MVNKDYIPKRNPRLFDQMMALRAAYPSASCELHKGTLIWFGKVKPTPLSREYNVALIYSESQAPKVWTLGKEIPKIDDPNLPHKYDVDPANNMVQICLYRYREFTKDKFLANTIIPWTVEGLY
;
A
#
# COMPACT_ATOMS: atom_id res chain seq x y z
N MET A 1 16.68 24.17 -29.16
CA MET A 1 16.59 24.90 -27.88
C MET A 1 15.57 24.25 -26.98
N VAL A 2 15.99 23.86 -25.79
CA VAL A 2 15.09 23.22 -24.86
C VAL A 2 14.22 24.28 -24.20
N ASN A 3 12.90 24.11 -24.28
CA ASN A 3 11.97 24.97 -23.58
C ASN A 3 12.16 24.81 -22.08
N LYS A 4 12.38 25.92 -21.36
CA LYS A 4 12.54 25.91 -19.90
C LYS A 4 11.38 25.28 -19.15
N ASP A 5 10.17 25.38 -19.73
CA ASP A 5 8.96 24.89 -19.09
C ASP A 5 8.67 23.43 -19.44
N TYR A 6 9.50 22.83 -20.30
CA TYR A 6 9.34 21.44 -20.65
C TYR A 6 10.19 20.57 -19.72
N ILE A 7 9.50 19.97 -18.77
CA ILE A 7 10.11 18.94 -17.92
C ILE A 7 9.49 17.62 -18.33
N PRO A 8 10.26 16.68 -18.90
CA PRO A 8 9.71 15.37 -19.24
C PRO A 8 9.13 14.73 -18.00
N LYS A 9 7.85 14.34 -18.06
CA LYS A 9 7.26 13.58 -16.97
C LYS A 9 7.98 12.25 -16.86
N ARG A 10 8.58 12.02 -15.71
CA ARG A 10 9.24 10.77 -15.40
C ARG A 10 8.44 10.06 -14.31
N ASN A 11 8.21 8.78 -14.51
CA ASN A 11 7.61 7.97 -13.47
C ASN A 11 8.55 7.93 -12.26
N PRO A 12 8.03 8.01 -11.03
CA PRO A 12 8.84 7.82 -9.84
C PRO A 12 9.56 6.47 -9.89
N ARG A 13 10.84 6.48 -9.54
CA ARG A 13 11.60 5.25 -9.36
C ARG A 13 11.27 4.64 -7.99
N LEU A 14 11.66 3.39 -7.78
CA LEU A 14 11.46 2.75 -6.47
C LEU A 14 12.09 3.57 -5.35
N PHE A 15 13.27 4.14 -5.60
CA PHE A 15 13.92 5.01 -4.61
C PHE A 15 13.07 6.24 -4.29
N ASP A 16 12.47 6.86 -5.32
CA ASP A 16 11.60 8.03 -5.11
C ASP A 16 10.37 7.65 -4.31
N GLN A 17 9.80 6.49 -4.58
CA GLN A 17 8.67 5.96 -3.82
C GLN A 17 9.05 5.74 -2.36
N MET A 18 10.22 5.16 -2.11
CA MET A 18 10.72 4.93 -0.76
C MET A 18 10.89 6.24 0.00
N MET A 19 11.48 7.24 -0.64
CA MET A 19 11.72 8.53 -0.01
C MET A 19 10.41 9.25 0.34
N ALA A 20 9.43 9.19 -0.57
CA ALA A 20 8.12 9.77 -0.34
C ALA A 20 7.39 9.07 0.82
N LEU A 21 7.46 7.74 0.88
CA LEU A 21 6.85 6.97 1.96
C LEU A 21 7.51 7.27 3.31
N ARG A 22 8.83 7.37 3.34
CA ARG A 22 9.56 7.73 4.57
C ARG A 22 9.22 9.13 5.04
N ALA A 23 9.04 10.06 4.12
CA ALA A 23 8.69 11.44 4.46
C ALA A 23 7.25 11.54 4.99
N ALA A 24 6.31 10.83 4.35
CA ALA A 24 4.90 10.88 4.74
C ALA A 24 4.60 10.08 6.01
N TYR A 25 5.32 8.98 6.23
CA TYR A 25 5.07 8.06 7.35
C TYR A 25 6.38 7.74 8.07
N PRO A 26 6.92 8.70 8.82
CA PRO A 26 8.27 8.56 9.40
C PRO A 26 8.37 7.48 10.47
N SER A 27 7.26 7.07 11.08
CA SER A 27 7.25 6.00 12.07
C SER A 27 7.17 4.60 11.46
N ALA A 28 6.90 4.50 10.16
CA ALA A 28 6.86 3.23 9.46
C ALA A 28 8.26 2.87 8.92
N SER A 29 8.48 1.59 8.65
CA SER A 29 9.70 1.16 7.99
C SER A 29 9.46 1.06 6.47
N CYS A 30 10.46 1.40 5.70
CA CYS A 30 10.41 1.29 4.25
C CYS A 30 11.79 0.97 3.72
N GLU A 31 11.91 -0.18 3.07
CA GLU A 31 13.18 -0.70 2.60
C GLU A 31 13.08 -1.11 1.13
N LEU A 32 14.20 -0.99 0.42
CA LEU A 32 14.37 -1.58 -0.90
C LEU A 32 15.22 -2.83 -0.77
N HIS A 33 14.73 -3.94 -1.28
CA HIS A 33 15.45 -5.20 -1.24
C HIS A 33 15.32 -5.90 -2.59
N LYS A 34 16.42 -5.99 -3.31
CA LYS A 34 16.49 -6.68 -4.61
C LYS A 34 15.39 -6.27 -5.58
N GLY A 35 15.18 -4.95 -5.75
CA GLY A 35 14.19 -4.43 -6.67
C GLY A 35 12.75 -4.48 -6.17
N THR A 36 12.55 -4.82 -4.91
CA THR A 36 11.24 -4.82 -4.28
C THR A 36 11.22 -3.79 -3.15
N LEU A 37 10.21 -2.94 -3.17
CA LEU A 37 9.95 -1.99 -2.10
C LEU A 37 9.01 -2.62 -1.10
N ILE A 38 9.39 -2.60 0.17
CA ILE A 38 8.59 -3.13 1.26
C ILE A 38 8.38 -2.02 2.28
N TRP A 39 7.13 -1.62 2.45
CA TRP A 39 6.72 -0.66 3.46
C TRP A 39 5.93 -1.40 4.53
N PHE A 40 6.25 -1.15 5.79
CA PHE A 40 5.54 -1.76 6.90
C PHE A 40 5.22 -0.68 7.92
N GLY A 41 3.93 -0.52 8.21
CA GLY A 41 3.48 0.50 9.13
C GLY A 41 2.13 0.16 9.75
N LYS A 42 1.70 1.06 10.62
CA LYS A 42 0.40 0.96 11.27
C LYS A 42 -0.52 2.00 10.69
N VAL A 43 -1.75 1.61 10.40
CA VAL A 43 -2.79 2.52 9.94
C VAL A 43 -4.00 2.44 10.85
N LYS A 44 -4.64 3.57 11.06
CA LYS A 44 -5.82 3.70 11.90
C LYS A 44 -6.89 4.44 11.12
N PRO A 45 -7.92 3.73 10.60
CA PRO A 45 -8.90 4.36 9.71
C PRO A 45 -9.68 5.51 10.35
N THR A 46 -9.96 5.42 11.65
CA THR A 46 -10.60 6.51 12.41
C THR A 46 -9.95 6.63 13.77
N PRO A 47 -10.08 7.76 14.47
CA PRO A 47 -9.55 7.90 15.83
C PRO A 47 -10.07 6.88 16.82
N LEU A 48 -11.24 6.30 16.54
CA LEU A 48 -11.89 5.31 17.43
C LEU A 48 -11.68 3.87 16.96
N SER A 49 -11.07 3.66 15.80
CA SER A 49 -10.83 2.32 15.29
C SER A 49 -9.57 1.72 15.89
N ARG A 50 -9.41 0.38 15.70
CA ARG A 50 -8.14 -0.26 16.00
C ARG A 50 -7.06 0.15 15.01
N GLU A 51 -5.80 -0.03 15.40
CA GLU A 51 -4.69 0.06 14.47
C GLU A 51 -4.52 -1.27 13.73
N TYR A 52 -4.17 -1.18 12.46
CA TYR A 52 -3.88 -2.33 11.63
C TYR A 52 -2.41 -2.31 11.25
N ASN A 53 -1.74 -3.46 11.36
CA ASN A 53 -0.39 -3.62 10.83
C ASN A 53 -0.50 -3.93 9.34
N VAL A 54 0.10 -3.09 8.52
CA VAL A 54 -0.03 -3.15 7.06
C VAL A 54 1.34 -3.28 6.43
N ALA A 55 1.46 -4.24 5.51
CA ALA A 55 2.64 -4.39 4.66
C ALA A 55 2.25 -4.07 3.22
N LEU A 56 3.00 -3.16 2.61
CA LEU A 56 2.86 -2.82 1.20
C LEU A 56 4.08 -3.33 0.46
N ILE A 57 3.84 -4.10 -0.60
CA ILE A 57 4.90 -4.67 -1.43
C ILE A 57 4.70 -4.20 -2.86
N TYR A 58 5.76 -3.64 -3.43
CA TYR A 58 5.72 -3.07 -4.77
C TYR A 58 7.03 -3.28 -5.50
N SER A 59 6.95 -3.60 -6.78
CA SER A 59 8.09 -3.65 -7.68
C SER A 59 7.68 -3.05 -9.03
N GLU A 60 8.66 -2.76 -9.88
CA GLU A 60 8.36 -2.23 -11.22
C GLU A 60 7.64 -3.22 -12.12
N SER A 61 7.80 -4.51 -11.83
CA SER A 61 7.20 -5.58 -12.63
C SER A 61 5.84 -6.04 -12.11
N GLN A 62 5.45 -5.62 -10.91
CA GLN A 62 4.21 -6.05 -10.29
C GLN A 62 3.46 -4.87 -9.69
N ALA A 63 2.15 -4.96 -9.74
CA ALA A 63 1.29 -3.99 -9.10
C ALA A 63 1.45 -4.01 -7.57
N PRO A 64 1.13 -2.90 -6.88
CA PRO A 64 1.20 -2.87 -5.42
C PRO A 64 0.26 -3.89 -4.78
N LYS A 65 0.75 -4.56 -3.75
CA LYS A 65 -0.05 -5.47 -2.93
C LYS A 65 0.03 -5.03 -1.48
N VAL A 66 -1.11 -5.05 -0.82
CA VAL A 66 -1.23 -4.63 0.57
C VAL A 66 -1.75 -5.79 1.40
N TRP A 67 -1.06 -6.07 2.49
CA TRP A 67 -1.38 -7.19 3.39
C TRP A 67 -1.58 -6.69 4.82
N THR A 68 -2.44 -7.35 5.56
CA THR A 68 -2.58 -7.16 7.00
C THR A 68 -2.67 -8.53 7.68
N LEU A 69 -2.55 -8.56 9.02
CA LEU A 69 -2.69 -9.80 9.76
C LEU A 69 -4.16 -10.24 9.79
N GLY A 70 -4.40 -11.53 9.54
CA GLY A 70 -5.75 -12.05 9.51
C GLY A 70 -6.51 -11.86 10.82
N LYS A 71 -5.81 -11.97 11.96
CA LYS A 71 -6.41 -11.78 13.29
C LYS A 71 -6.93 -10.36 13.51
N GLU A 72 -6.48 -9.39 12.72
CA GLU A 72 -6.91 -8.00 12.85
C GLU A 72 -8.20 -7.72 12.08
N ILE A 73 -8.61 -8.63 11.20
CA ILE A 73 -9.83 -8.47 10.42
C ILE A 73 -10.99 -9.12 11.17
N PRO A 74 -11.97 -8.33 11.65
CA PRO A 74 -13.13 -8.90 12.31
C PRO A 74 -13.89 -9.83 11.38
N LYS A 75 -14.34 -10.97 11.90
CA LYS A 75 -15.18 -11.94 11.18
C LYS A 75 -14.54 -12.43 9.87
N ILE A 76 -13.22 -12.62 9.88
CA ILE A 76 -12.51 -13.12 8.69
C ILE A 76 -13.06 -14.48 8.22
N ASP A 77 -13.59 -15.29 9.15
CA ASP A 77 -14.16 -16.61 8.85
C ASP A 77 -15.65 -16.55 8.51
N ASP A 78 -16.26 -15.38 8.48
CA ASP A 78 -17.67 -15.23 8.14
C ASP A 78 -17.86 -15.47 6.63
N PRO A 79 -18.69 -16.46 6.23
CA PRO A 79 -18.92 -16.72 4.80
C PRO A 79 -19.59 -15.55 4.07
N ASN A 80 -20.18 -14.61 4.81
CA ASN A 80 -20.78 -13.42 4.23
C ASN A 80 -19.80 -12.25 4.11
N LEU A 81 -18.54 -12.44 4.52
CA LEU A 81 -17.53 -11.42 4.37
C LEU A 81 -17.39 -11.06 2.89
N PRO A 82 -17.48 -9.77 2.54
CA PRO A 82 -17.29 -9.36 1.15
C PRO A 82 -15.96 -9.85 0.62
N HIS A 83 -15.92 -10.24 -0.67
CA HIS A 83 -14.72 -10.74 -1.34
C HIS A 83 -13.67 -9.63 -1.55
N LYS A 84 -13.41 -8.84 -0.52
CA LYS A 84 -12.40 -7.78 -0.53
C LYS A 84 -11.02 -8.27 -0.16
N TYR A 85 -10.93 -9.50 0.33
CA TYR A 85 -9.71 -10.01 0.94
C TYR A 85 -9.35 -11.36 0.35
N ASP A 86 -8.10 -11.49 -0.06
CA ASP A 86 -7.50 -12.79 -0.34
C ASP A 86 -6.74 -13.22 0.91
N VAL A 87 -6.88 -14.47 1.27
CA VAL A 87 -6.30 -14.99 2.51
C VAL A 87 -5.11 -15.88 2.20
N ASP A 88 -4.01 -15.65 2.89
CA ASP A 88 -2.86 -16.57 2.93
C ASP A 88 -2.87 -17.27 4.30
N PRO A 89 -3.48 -18.47 4.40
CA PRO A 89 -3.60 -19.14 5.70
C PRO A 89 -2.26 -19.60 6.26
N ALA A 90 -1.27 -19.85 5.40
CA ALA A 90 0.04 -20.32 5.85
C ALA A 90 0.76 -19.27 6.69
N ASN A 91 0.62 -17.99 6.33
CA ASN A 91 1.26 -16.87 7.00
C ASN A 91 0.29 -16.04 7.85
N ASN A 92 -0.97 -16.46 7.94
CA ASN A 92 -2.03 -15.71 8.63
C ASN A 92 -2.12 -14.27 8.15
N MET A 93 -1.98 -14.08 6.83
CA MET A 93 -2.03 -12.78 6.18
C MET A 93 -3.25 -12.66 5.30
N VAL A 94 -3.76 -11.45 5.20
CA VAL A 94 -4.93 -11.12 4.37
C VAL A 94 -4.54 -10.03 3.42
N GLN A 95 -4.68 -10.28 2.12
CA GLN A 95 -4.46 -9.26 1.11
C GLN A 95 -5.69 -8.39 0.99
N ILE A 96 -5.48 -7.08 1.10
CA ILE A 96 -6.57 -6.10 0.98
C ILE A 96 -6.76 -5.80 -0.50
N CYS A 97 -7.96 -6.09 -1.02
CA CYS A 97 -8.33 -5.76 -2.38
C CYS A 97 -8.89 -4.34 -2.40
N LEU A 98 -8.15 -3.42 -2.99
CA LEU A 98 -8.54 -2.03 -3.06
C LEU A 98 -9.45 -1.79 -4.26
N TYR A 99 -10.56 -1.11 -4.06
CA TYR A 99 -11.48 -0.75 -5.15
C TYR A 99 -10.79 0.05 -6.24
N ARG A 100 -9.86 0.92 -5.84
CA ARG A 100 -9.14 1.82 -6.75
C ARG A 100 -7.84 1.22 -7.26
N TYR A 101 -7.65 -0.06 -7.06
CA TYR A 101 -6.42 -0.74 -7.47
C TYR A 101 -6.08 -0.48 -8.94
N ARG A 102 -7.11 -0.49 -9.83
CA ARG A 102 -6.93 -0.25 -11.26
C ARG A 102 -6.63 1.21 -11.59
N GLU A 103 -6.86 2.12 -10.65
CA GLU A 103 -6.55 3.54 -10.82
C GLU A 103 -5.09 3.84 -10.55
N PHE A 104 -4.36 2.91 -9.92
CA PHE A 104 -2.94 3.11 -9.69
C PHE A 104 -2.17 2.94 -10.98
N THR A 105 -1.37 3.94 -11.31
CA THR A 105 -0.46 3.91 -12.44
C THR A 105 0.93 4.30 -11.96
N LYS A 106 1.96 3.93 -12.73
CA LYS A 106 3.35 4.09 -12.31
C LYS A 106 3.79 5.54 -12.10
N ASP A 107 3.02 6.50 -12.61
CA ASP A 107 3.27 7.94 -12.42
C ASP A 107 2.83 8.44 -11.05
N LYS A 108 2.09 7.66 -10.30
CA LYS A 108 1.57 8.05 -8.99
C LYS A 108 2.49 7.60 -7.85
N PHE A 109 2.44 8.36 -6.76
CA PHE A 109 3.14 7.99 -5.54
C PHE A 109 2.25 7.10 -4.67
N LEU A 110 2.85 6.01 -4.16
CA LEU A 110 2.17 5.08 -3.25
C LEU A 110 1.70 5.79 -1.98
N ALA A 111 2.49 6.75 -1.49
CA ALA A 111 2.17 7.49 -0.27
C ALA A 111 0.86 8.27 -0.39
N ASN A 112 0.51 8.73 -1.59
CA ASN A 112 -0.66 9.56 -1.83
C ASN A 112 -1.85 8.77 -2.39
N THR A 113 -1.66 7.52 -2.73
CA THR A 113 -2.69 6.69 -3.35
C THR A 113 -2.93 5.42 -2.54
N ILE A 114 -2.01 4.47 -2.63
CA ILE A 114 -2.21 3.13 -2.05
C ILE A 114 -2.42 3.19 -0.53
N ILE A 115 -1.64 4.01 0.20
CA ILE A 115 -1.80 4.08 1.65
C ILE A 115 -3.16 4.69 2.03
N PRO A 116 -3.58 5.87 1.50
CA PRO A 116 -4.93 6.37 1.78
C PRO A 116 -6.04 5.43 1.35
N TRP A 117 -5.89 4.76 0.21
CA TRP A 117 -6.90 3.81 -0.27
C TRP A 117 -6.99 2.58 0.64
N THR A 118 -5.86 2.17 1.23
CA THR A 118 -5.83 1.10 2.24
C THR A 118 -6.62 1.50 3.47
N VAL A 119 -6.44 2.73 3.94
CA VAL A 119 -7.19 3.26 5.07
C VAL A 119 -8.69 3.25 4.79
N GLU A 120 -9.10 3.67 3.59
CA GLU A 120 -10.50 3.60 3.15
C GLU A 120 -11.01 2.16 3.15
N GLY A 121 -10.21 1.22 2.67
CA GLY A 121 -10.59 -0.19 2.59
C GLY A 121 -10.75 -0.87 3.94
N LEU A 122 -10.04 -0.39 4.97
CA LEU A 122 -10.13 -0.90 6.33
C LEU A 122 -11.22 -0.20 7.16
N TYR A 123 -11.74 0.90 6.63
CA TYR A 123 -12.84 1.62 7.28
C TYR A 123 -14.15 0.77 7.21
#